data_acdb26dcbd587e0a958d0e05c14f0508
#
_entry.id   acdb26dcbd587e0a958d0e05c14f0508
#
_cell.length_a   1.000
_cell.length_b   1.000
_cell.length_c   1.000
_cell.angle_alpha   90.00
_cell.angle_beta   90.00
_cell.angle_gamma   90.00
#
_symmetry.space_group_name_H-M   'P 1'
#
loop_
_entity.id
_entity.type
_entity.pdbx_description
1 polymer ?
#
loop_
_entity_poly.entity_id
_entity_poly.type
_entity_poly.pdbx_seq_one_letter_code
_entity_poly.pdbx_strand_id
1 'polypeptide(L)'
;MKSKLFSSLKIRGITIPNRIALSPLCMYSAEKGVPNNWHFSHLSTFARARVGLIFAEATAVEEAGRITPYCLGLWNDEQVEAFKPITSFIKSMGCIPGFQLAHAGRKASAKAPWDGGSPLDEMDKKKGEVPWQAVAPSAIPLSEGWQVPKALGKQDINLLVKSYTNSALRAISAGFEVLEIHAAHGYLLHSFLSPISNKRKDEYGGDIENRARLLIKIAEEIRKNIPVSIPLFCRISSIDGLSNGWNMNDSVILSEIDRKSVV
;
A
#
# COMPACT_ATOMS: atom_id res chain seq x y z
N MET A 1 20.14 -31.62 7.95
CA MET A 1 18.79 -31.12 7.51
C MET A 1 18.98 -29.88 6.66
N LYS A 2 18.35 -29.80 5.46
CA LYS A 2 18.37 -28.55 4.68
C LYS A 2 17.51 -27.51 5.41
N SER A 3 18.04 -26.30 5.61
CA SER A 3 17.30 -25.20 6.24
C SER A 3 16.03 -24.87 5.45
N LYS A 4 14.86 -24.76 6.12
CA LYS A 4 13.61 -24.32 5.49
C LYS A 4 13.72 -22.89 4.96
N LEU A 5 14.54 -22.03 5.56
CA LEU A 5 14.72 -20.64 5.16
C LEU A 5 15.17 -20.50 3.69
N PHE A 6 16.04 -21.41 3.24
CA PHE A 6 16.57 -21.40 1.87
C PHE A 6 15.80 -22.35 0.91
N SER A 7 14.68 -22.92 1.36
CA SER A 7 13.81 -23.69 0.47
C SER A 7 12.85 -22.78 -0.29
N SER A 8 12.56 -23.14 -1.54
CA SER A 8 11.58 -22.41 -2.36
C SER A 8 10.17 -22.49 -1.76
N LEU A 9 9.35 -21.52 -2.09
CA LEU A 9 7.94 -21.45 -1.74
C LEU A 9 7.13 -21.14 -3.00
N LYS A 10 6.24 -22.05 -3.38
CA LYS A 10 5.30 -21.83 -4.49
C LYS A 10 4.00 -21.23 -3.95
N ILE A 11 3.61 -20.08 -4.51
CA ILE A 11 2.33 -19.43 -4.22
C ILE A 11 1.67 -19.13 -5.58
N ARG A 12 0.53 -19.75 -5.85
CA ARG A 12 -0.14 -19.70 -7.16
C ARG A 12 0.83 -20.07 -8.29
N GLY A 13 1.01 -19.20 -9.28
CA GLY A 13 1.93 -19.43 -10.40
C GLY A 13 3.38 -19.03 -10.14
N ILE A 14 3.70 -18.42 -9.00
CA ILE A 14 5.02 -17.88 -8.70
C ILE A 14 5.77 -18.79 -7.75
N THR A 15 7.06 -19.04 -8.04
CA THR A 15 7.98 -19.77 -7.16
C THR A 15 9.02 -18.81 -6.59
N ILE A 16 8.87 -18.46 -5.33
CA ILE A 16 9.84 -17.63 -4.57
C ILE A 16 11.04 -18.52 -4.22
N PRO A 17 12.29 -18.16 -4.59
CA PRO A 17 13.43 -19.07 -4.51
C PRO A 17 13.90 -19.39 -3.08
N ASN A 18 13.61 -18.55 -2.12
CA ASN A 18 13.86 -18.76 -0.68
C ASN A 18 12.82 -17.98 0.14
N ARG A 19 12.79 -18.18 1.47
CA ARG A 19 11.77 -17.60 2.35
C ARG A 19 12.19 -16.27 2.98
N ILE A 20 13.13 -15.56 2.36
CA ILE A 20 13.56 -14.23 2.79
C ILE A 20 12.83 -13.21 1.93
N ALA A 21 12.15 -12.27 2.57
CA ALA A 21 11.46 -11.18 1.89
C ALA A 21 11.93 -9.83 2.42
N LEU A 22 12.20 -8.90 1.51
CA LEU A 22 12.34 -7.48 1.85
C LEU A 22 10.95 -6.89 1.97
N SER A 23 10.60 -6.38 3.16
CA SER A 23 9.38 -5.62 3.38
C SER A 23 9.41 -4.29 2.63
N PRO A 24 8.25 -3.70 2.26
CA PRO A 24 8.17 -2.34 1.74
C PRO A 24 8.77 -1.33 2.73
N LEU A 25 9.72 -0.51 2.25
CA LEU A 25 10.43 0.51 3.04
C LEU A 25 10.40 1.84 2.27
N CYS A 26 9.64 2.82 2.76
CA CYS A 26 9.54 4.14 2.12
C CYS A 26 10.87 4.87 2.13
N MET A 27 11.33 5.29 0.96
CA MET A 27 12.61 5.98 0.76
C MET A 27 12.44 7.50 0.64
N TYR A 28 11.21 7.97 0.38
CA TYR A 28 10.89 9.39 0.21
C TYR A 28 11.85 10.11 -0.75
N SER A 29 12.15 9.49 -1.89
CA SER A 29 13.15 9.95 -2.87
C SER A 29 12.62 10.02 -4.29
N ALA A 30 11.30 9.84 -4.49
CA ALA A 30 10.67 9.96 -5.79
C ALA A 30 10.43 11.42 -6.18
N GLU A 31 10.40 11.69 -7.48
CA GLU A 31 9.98 12.96 -8.04
C GLU A 31 8.65 12.75 -8.77
N LYS A 32 7.58 13.44 -8.34
CA LYS A 32 6.22 13.31 -8.92
C LYS A 32 5.74 11.85 -8.99
N GLY A 33 6.13 11.04 -8.01
CA GLY A 33 5.80 9.62 -7.97
C GLY A 33 6.66 8.70 -8.84
N VAL A 34 7.60 9.24 -9.61
CA VAL A 34 8.45 8.48 -10.54
C VAL A 34 9.66 7.90 -9.82
N PRO A 35 9.92 6.57 -9.89
CA PRO A 35 11.14 5.99 -9.36
C PRO A 35 12.37 6.46 -10.15
N ASN A 36 13.50 6.56 -9.46
CA ASN A 36 14.75 7.04 -10.01
C ASN A 36 15.94 6.13 -9.62
N ASN A 37 17.17 6.58 -9.85
CA ASN A 37 18.39 5.84 -9.56
C ASN A 37 18.55 5.46 -8.09
N TRP A 38 17.96 6.22 -7.16
CA TRP A 38 17.95 5.87 -5.73
C TRP A 38 17.21 4.56 -5.49
N HIS A 39 16.01 4.44 -6.06
CA HIS A 39 15.18 3.23 -5.94
C HIS A 39 15.84 2.02 -6.62
N PHE A 40 16.44 2.24 -7.81
CA PHE A 40 17.21 1.21 -8.50
C PHE A 40 18.37 0.72 -7.64
N SER A 41 19.20 1.63 -7.10
CA SER A 41 20.35 1.31 -6.26
C SER A 41 19.93 0.54 -5.00
N HIS A 42 18.89 1.02 -4.29
CA HIS A 42 18.38 0.40 -3.08
C HIS A 42 17.92 -1.04 -3.34
N LEU A 43 16.99 -1.24 -4.27
CA LEU A 43 16.40 -2.55 -4.55
C LEU A 43 17.41 -3.52 -5.16
N SER A 44 18.34 -3.03 -5.99
CA SER A 44 19.43 -3.82 -6.57
C SER A 44 20.37 -4.40 -5.52
N THR A 45 20.56 -3.73 -4.39
CA THR A 45 21.40 -4.25 -3.28
C THR A 45 20.84 -5.56 -2.74
N PHE A 46 19.54 -5.65 -2.54
CA PHE A 46 18.87 -6.87 -2.08
C PHE A 46 18.79 -7.94 -3.19
N ALA A 47 18.63 -7.53 -4.45
CA ALA A 47 18.62 -8.44 -5.58
C ALA A 47 19.98 -9.15 -5.74
N ARG A 48 21.09 -8.42 -5.62
CA ARG A 48 22.44 -8.99 -5.61
C ARG A 48 22.69 -9.95 -4.44
N ALA A 49 22.05 -9.66 -3.29
CA ALA A 49 22.08 -10.56 -2.13
C ALA A 49 21.13 -11.76 -2.28
N ARG A 50 20.41 -11.89 -3.40
CA ARG A 50 19.48 -12.98 -3.70
C ARG A 50 18.35 -13.15 -2.68
N VAL A 51 17.80 -12.05 -2.17
CA VAL A 51 16.56 -12.04 -1.38
C VAL A 51 15.43 -12.57 -2.26
N GLY A 52 14.68 -13.56 -1.77
CA GLY A 52 13.71 -14.30 -2.59
C GLY A 52 12.55 -13.45 -3.13
N LEU A 53 12.01 -12.56 -2.30
CA LEU A 53 10.93 -11.63 -2.66
C LEU A 53 11.32 -10.21 -2.25
N ILE A 54 11.28 -9.27 -3.17
CA ILE A 54 11.71 -7.89 -2.96
C ILE A 54 10.56 -6.96 -3.25
N PHE A 55 9.94 -6.41 -2.20
CA PHE A 55 8.91 -5.39 -2.36
C PHE A 55 9.50 -4.01 -2.62
N ALA A 56 8.95 -3.31 -3.60
CA ALA A 56 9.06 -1.87 -3.65
C ALA A 56 8.32 -1.23 -2.46
N GLU A 57 8.65 0.00 -2.12
CA GLU A 57 8.01 0.73 -1.04
C GLU A 57 6.49 0.89 -1.25
N ALA A 58 5.78 1.35 -0.19
CA ALA A 58 4.38 1.73 -0.28
C ALA A 58 4.20 2.76 -1.40
N THR A 59 3.52 2.35 -2.47
CA THR A 59 3.38 3.13 -3.70
C THR A 59 1.94 3.60 -3.86
N ALA A 60 1.76 4.90 -4.00
CA ALA A 60 0.44 5.52 -4.04
C ALA A 60 -0.33 5.13 -5.32
N VAL A 61 -1.58 4.69 -5.16
CA VAL A 61 -2.47 4.32 -6.28
C VAL A 61 -3.07 5.51 -7.01
N GLU A 62 -2.98 6.70 -6.41
CA GLU A 62 -3.36 8.00 -6.97
C GLU A 62 -2.51 9.10 -6.33
N GLU A 63 -2.44 10.26 -6.96
CA GLU A 63 -1.56 11.33 -6.52
C GLU A 63 -1.84 11.78 -5.09
N ALA A 64 -3.11 11.93 -4.72
CA ALA A 64 -3.54 12.30 -3.37
C ALA A 64 -3.23 11.23 -2.31
N GLY A 65 -2.93 10.01 -2.73
CA GLY A 65 -2.60 8.88 -1.86
C GLY A 65 -1.17 8.88 -1.32
N ARG A 66 -0.30 9.80 -1.73
CA ARG A 66 1.08 9.91 -1.23
C ARG A 66 1.11 10.33 0.24
N ILE A 67 2.09 9.84 1.00
CA ILE A 67 2.38 10.32 2.36
C ILE A 67 3.02 11.71 2.26
N THR A 68 4.08 11.82 1.47
CA THR A 68 4.85 13.04 1.23
C THR A 68 4.92 13.34 -0.28
N PRO A 69 5.35 14.54 -0.71
CA PRO A 69 5.60 14.84 -2.12
C PRO A 69 6.58 13.87 -2.80
N TYR A 70 7.44 13.22 -2.01
CA TYR A 70 8.54 12.36 -2.44
C TYR A 70 8.22 10.86 -2.43
N CYS A 71 6.97 10.47 -2.23
CA CYS A 71 6.54 9.07 -2.30
C CYS A 71 6.41 8.58 -3.73
N LEU A 72 6.68 7.29 -3.96
CA LEU A 72 6.39 6.61 -5.22
C LEU A 72 4.88 6.59 -5.52
N GLY A 73 4.56 6.56 -6.80
CA GLY A 73 3.23 6.42 -7.33
C GLY A 73 3.15 5.47 -8.52
N LEU A 74 1.94 4.96 -8.79
CA LEU A 74 1.69 4.17 -9.99
C LEU A 74 0.28 4.45 -10.54
N TRP A 75 0.01 5.71 -10.86
CA TRP A 75 -1.27 6.18 -11.41
C TRP A 75 -1.20 6.60 -12.89
N ASN A 76 0.01 6.62 -13.50
CA ASN A 76 0.20 6.93 -14.92
C ASN A 76 1.24 6.00 -15.56
N ASP A 77 1.39 6.11 -16.89
CA ASP A 77 2.22 5.19 -17.67
C ASP A 77 3.71 5.57 -17.63
N GLU A 78 4.07 6.84 -17.37
CA GLU A 78 5.45 7.25 -17.15
C GLU A 78 6.07 6.50 -15.97
N GLN A 79 5.31 6.35 -14.89
CA GLN A 79 5.72 5.60 -13.71
C GLN A 79 5.90 4.11 -14.02
N VAL A 80 5.06 3.54 -14.89
CA VAL A 80 5.20 2.14 -15.36
C VAL A 80 6.55 1.95 -16.06
N GLU A 81 6.86 2.82 -17.02
CA GLU A 81 8.13 2.72 -17.78
C GLU A 81 9.35 2.87 -16.87
N ALA A 82 9.29 3.77 -15.89
CA ALA A 82 10.38 3.98 -14.94
C ALA A 82 10.63 2.79 -13.99
N PHE A 83 9.62 1.97 -13.69
CA PHE A 83 9.79 0.74 -12.91
C PHE A 83 10.38 -0.43 -13.69
N LYS A 84 10.22 -0.51 -15.01
CA LYS A 84 10.66 -1.64 -15.84
C LYS A 84 12.15 -2.00 -15.69
N PRO A 85 13.10 -1.04 -15.68
CA PRO A 85 14.51 -1.37 -15.45
C PRO A 85 14.75 -2.02 -14.08
N ILE A 86 14.03 -1.56 -13.04
CA ILE A 86 14.14 -2.07 -11.67
C ILE A 86 13.66 -3.53 -11.60
N THR A 87 12.45 -3.80 -12.09
CA THR A 87 11.87 -5.15 -12.06
C THR A 87 12.67 -6.13 -12.94
N SER A 88 13.14 -5.67 -14.10
CA SER A 88 14.00 -6.44 -14.99
C SER A 88 15.30 -6.86 -14.29
N PHE A 89 15.96 -5.93 -13.60
CA PHE A 89 17.17 -6.22 -12.84
C PHE A 89 16.91 -7.22 -11.71
N ILE A 90 15.86 -7.03 -10.91
CA ILE A 90 15.48 -7.94 -9.82
C ILE A 90 15.30 -9.37 -10.38
N LYS A 91 14.56 -9.52 -11.47
CA LYS A 91 14.31 -10.81 -12.12
C LYS A 91 15.59 -11.43 -12.69
N SER A 92 16.49 -10.63 -13.27
CA SER A 92 17.80 -11.12 -13.79
C SER A 92 18.68 -11.72 -12.70
N MET A 93 18.49 -11.30 -11.43
CA MET A 93 19.17 -11.86 -10.27
C MET A 93 18.46 -13.11 -9.71
N GLY A 94 17.38 -13.57 -10.33
CA GLY A 94 16.60 -14.73 -9.87
C GLY A 94 15.72 -14.45 -8.66
N CYS A 95 15.39 -13.17 -8.41
CA CYS A 95 14.52 -12.71 -7.32
C CYS A 95 13.13 -12.36 -7.86
N ILE A 96 12.12 -12.35 -7.01
CA ILE A 96 10.74 -12.01 -7.37
C ILE A 96 10.46 -10.56 -6.99
N PRO A 97 10.09 -9.67 -7.94
CA PRO A 97 9.69 -8.31 -7.64
C PRO A 97 8.25 -8.28 -7.10
N GLY A 98 8.07 -7.69 -5.92
CA GLY A 98 6.80 -7.43 -5.25
C GLY A 98 6.44 -5.95 -5.27
N PHE A 99 5.15 -5.65 -5.25
CA PHE A 99 4.61 -4.29 -5.28
C PHE A 99 3.57 -4.08 -4.18
N GLN A 100 3.67 -2.98 -3.41
CA GLN A 100 2.70 -2.64 -2.39
C GLN A 100 1.81 -1.47 -2.84
N LEU A 101 0.53 -1.76 -3.04
CA LEU A 101 -0.54 -0.80 -3.35
C LEU A 101 -0.94 -0.04 -2.07
N ALA A 102 -0.80 1.27 -2.06
CA ALA A 102 -0.99 2.08 -0.86
C ALA A 102 -1.79 3.36 -1.11
N HIS A 103 -2.37 3.87 -0.05
CA HIS A 103 -2.96 5.21 0.03
C HIS A 103 -2.84 5.73 1.46
N ALA A 104 -2.19 6.88 1.63
CA ALA A 104 -1.85 7.41 2.96
C ALA A 104 -3.09 7.82 3.81
N GLY A 105 -4.22 8.13 3.16
CA GLY A 105 -5.43 8.53 3.88
C GLY A 105 -5.21 9.83 4.66
N ARG A 106 -5.59 9.85 5.93
CA ARG A 106 -5.43 11.02 6.81
C ARG A 106 -3.98 11.30 7.23
N LYS A 107 -3.03 10.43 6.85
CA LYS A 107 -1.59 10.64 7.00
C LYS A 107 -0.93 11.23 5.74
N ALA A 108 -1.73 11.57 4.73
CA ALA A 108 -1.25 12.22 3.50
C ALA A 108 -0.89 13.68 3.72
N SER A 109 -0.18 14.27 2.76
CA SER A 109 0.23 15.68 2.79
C SER A 109 1.12 16.01 3.99
N ALA A 110 2.10 15.14 4.25
CA ALA A 110 3.07 15.25 5.34
C ALA A 110 4.47 15.57 4.82
N LYS A 111 5.30 16.14 5.67
CA LYS A 111 6.75 16.30 5.50
C LYS A 111 7.43 14.94 5.57
N ALA A 112 8.61 14.84 4.98
CA ALA A 112 9.45 13.67 5.14
C ALA A 112 9.83 13.47 6.64
N PRO A 113 10.11 12.22 7.08
CA PRO A 113 10.43 11.95 8.49
C PRO A 113 11.60 12.76 9.04
N TRP A 114 12.63 13.02 8.23
CA TRP A 114 13.78 13.84 8.63
C TRP A 114 13.48 15.34 8.69
N ASP A 115 12.35 15.79 8.14
CA ASP A 115 11.80 17.14 8.26
C ASP A 115 10.71 17.21 9.35
N GLY A 116 10.65 16.19 10.22
CA GLY A 116 9.77 16.11 11.39
C GLY A 116 8.46 15.35 11.16
N GLY A 117 8.11 14.95 9.91
CA GLY A 117 6.94 14.11 9.61
C GLY A 117 5.58 14.75 9.94
N SER A 118 5.53 16.05 10.26
CA SER A 118 4.31 16.82 10.51
C SER A 118 3.56 17.11 9.19
N PRO A 119 2.31 17.59 9.25
CA PRO A 119 1.60 18.05 8.05
C PRO A 119 2.39 19.13 7.31
N LEU A 120 2.27 19.13 5.96
CA LEU A 120 2.74 20.24 5.14
C LEU A 120 1.97 21.52 5.49
N ASP A 121 2.66 22.66 5.46
CA ASP A 121 2.12 23.97 5.80
C ASP A 121 2.44 25.05 4.74
N GLU A 122 2.07 26.31 5.00
CA GLU A 122 2.32 27.42 4.08
C GLU A 122 3.83 27.72 3.90
N MET A 123 4.69 27.31 4.85
CA MET A 123 6.15 27.48 4.70
C MET A 123 6.71 26.46 3.73
N ASP A 124 6.17 25.24 3.72
CA ASP A 124 6.57 24.19 2.77
C ASP A 124 6.08 24.53 1.36
N LYS A 125 4.86 25.11 1.25
CA LYS A 125 4.34 25.61 -0.01
C LYS A 125 5.27 26.65 -0.67
N LYS A 126 5.90 27.52 0.13
CA LYS A 126 6.90 28.49 -0.38
C LYS A 126 8.15 27.82 -0.93
N LYS A 127 8.45 26.59 -0.48
CA LYS A 127 9.53 25.75 -1.00
C LYS A 127 9.12 24.90 -2.21
N GLY A 128 7.86 24.97 -2.63
CA GLY A 128 7.31 24.19 -3.75
C GLY A 128 6.59 22.89 -3.31
N GLU A 129 6.50 22.60 -2.03
CA GLU A 129 5.81 21.44 -1.47
C GLU A 129 4.36 21.80 -1.12
N VAL A 130 3.50 21.78 -2.14
CA VAL A 130 2.12 22.23 -1.99
C VAL A 130 1.29 21.22 -1.19
N PRO A 131 0.68 21.63 -0.04
CA PRO A 131 -0.24 20.78 0.69
C PRO A 131 -1.46 20.38 -0.16
N TRP A 132 -1.96 19.15 0.05
CA TRP A 132 -3.19 18.68 -0.59
C TRP A 132 -4.18 18.12 0.43
N GLN A 133 -5.45 18.01 0.04
CA GLN A 133 -6.51 17.54 0.93
C GLN A 133 -6.36 16.03 1.18
N ALA A 134 -6.16 15.66 2.44
CA ALA A 134 -6.22 14.27 2.89
C ALA A 134 -7.67 13.74 2.91
N VAL A 135 -7.81 12.43 2.78
CA VAL A 135 -9.11 11.73 2.80
C VAL A 135 -9.13 10.64 3.88
N ALA A 136 -10.33 10.30 4.36
CA ALA A 136 -10.51 9.28 5.40
C ALA A 136 -11.94 8.71 5.36
N PRO A 137 -12.25 7.63 6.12
CA PRO A 137 -13.62 7.17 6.30
C PRO A 137 -14.51 8.22 7.00
N SER A 138 -13.94 9.01 7.89
CA SER A 138 -14.63 10.04 8.69
C SER A 138 -13.74 11.29 8.80
N ALA A 139 -14.35 12.47 9.00
CA ALA A 139 -13.65 13.74 9.15
C ALA A 139 -12.97 13.86 10.54
N ILE A 140 -12.06 12.93 10.84
CA ILE A 140 -11.32 12.84 12.10
C ILE A 140 -9.83 12.98 11.79
N PRO A 141 -9.17 14.06 12.25
CA PRO A 141 -7.74 14.25 12.01
C PRO A 141 -6.91 13.13 12.67
N LEU A 142 -5.65 12.97 12.26
CA LEU A 142 -4.74 11.99 12.84
C LEU A 142 -4.46 12.31 14.31
N SER A 143 -4.12 13.56 14.58
CA SER A 143 -3.91 14.13 15.91
C SER A 143 -4.10 15.65 15.86
N GLU A 144 -3.91 16.32 16.97
CA GLU A 144 -3.88 17.77 17.03
C GLU A 144 -2.84 18.33 16.05
N GLY A 145 -3.16 19.44 15.38
CA GLY A 145 -2.31 20.05 14.35
C GLY A 145 -2.39 19.43 12.95
N TRP A 146 -3.01 18.25 12.81
CA TRP A 146 -3.26 17.67 11.48
C TRP A 146 -4.54 18.21 10.85
N GLN A 147 -4.55 18.31 9.51
CA GLN A 147 -5.75 18.73 8.78
C GLN A 147 -6.90 17.75 9.04
N VAL A 148 -8.12 18.29 9.07
CA VAL A 148 -9.34 17.48 9.08
C VAL A 148 -9.49 16.87 7.68
N PRO A 149 -9.45 15.54 7.53
CA PRO A 149 -9.58 14.90 6.22
C PRO A 149 -11.01 15.03 5.68
N LYS A 150 -11.15 15.08 4.35
CA LYS A 150 -12.45 14.91 3.70
C LYS A 150 -12.95 13.49 3.94
N ALA A 151 -14.14 13.32 4.49
CA ALA A 151 -14.80 12.02 4.58
C ALA A 151 -15.19 11.54 3.17
N LEU A 152 -14.77 10.33 2.78
CA LEU A 152 -15.08 9.77 1.45
C LEU A 152 -16.58 9.45 1.32
N GLY A 153 -17.21 9.94 0.25
CA GLY A 153 -18.54 9.53 -0.16
C GLY A 153 -18.53 8.20 -0.95
N LYS A 154 -19.71 7.64 -1.24
CA LYS A 154 -19.84 6.40 -2.02
C LYS A 154 -19.22 6.49 -3.42
N GLN A 155 -19.33 7.66 -4.07
CA GLN A 155 -18.72 7.89 -5.38
C GLN A 155 -17.19 7.92 -5.29
N ASP A 156 -16.63 8.60 -4.27
CA ASP A 156 -15.18 8.64 -4.01
C ASP A 156 -14.64 7.22 -3.75
N ILE A 157 -15.37 6.40 -2.98
CA ILE A 157 -15.03 4.99 -2.70
C ILE A 157 -14.98 4.17 -4.00
N ASN A 158 -15.96 4.34 -4.90
CA ASN A 158 -15.98 3.63 -6.18
C ASN A 158 -14.80 4.05 -7.08
N LEU A 159 -14.42 5.32 -7.08
CA LEU A 159 -13.24 5.80 -7.80
C LEU A 159 -11.95 5.24 -7.20
N LEU A 160 -11.87 5.21 -5.88
CA LEU A 160 -10.72 4.64 -5.17
C LEU A 160 -10.52 3.14 -5.50
N VAL A 161 -11.59 2.34 -5.55
CA VAL A 161 -11.51 0.93 -5.98
C VAL A 161 -10.92 0.83 -7.39
N LYS A 162 -11.32 1.70 -8.31
CA LYS A 162 -10.75 1.76 -9.67
C LYS A 162 -9.28 2.16 -9.66
N SER A 163 -8.88 3.14 -8.82
CA SER A 163 -7.48 3.55 -8.67
C SER A 163 -6.61 2.39 -8.23
N TYR A 164 -7.05 1.60 -7.23
CA TYR A 164 -6.35 0.39 -6.79
C TYR A 164 -6.24 -0.66 -7.90
N THR A 165 -7.32 -0.93 -8.61
CA THR A 165 -7.34 -1.92 -9.69
C THR A 165 -6.45 -1.50 -10.86
N ASN A 166 -6.51 -0.24 -11.29
CA ASN A 166 -5.67 0.28 -12.36
C ASN A 166 -4.18 0.26 -11.97
N SER A 167 -3.85 0.61 -10.72
CA SER A 167 -2.48 0.54 -10.22
C SER A 167 -1.97 -0.91 -10.17
N ALA A 168 -2.81 -1.87 -9.79
CA ALA A 168 -2.47 -3.29 -9.82
C ALA A 168 -2.14 -3.78 -11.24
N LEU A 169 -2.94 -3.39 -12.25
CA LEU A 169 -2.69 -3.71 -13.66
C LEU A 169 -1.40 -3.07 -14.16
N ARG A 170 -1.14 -1.80 -13.80
CA ARG A 170 0.11 -1.11 -14.13
C ARG A 170 1.32 -1.78 -13.47
N ALA A 171 1.19 -2.25 -12.21
CA ALA A 171 2.27 -2.97 -11.54
C ALA A 171 2.67 -4.25 -12.29
N ILE A 172 1.70 -5.02 -12.78
CA ILE A 172 1.96 -6.18 -13.62
C ILE A 172 2.64 -5.77 -14.94
N SER A 173 2.15 -4.70 -15.60
CA SER A 173 2.75 -4.16 -16.83
C SER A 173 4.18 -3.66 -16.61
N ALA A 174 4.50 -3.15 -15.41
CA ALA A 174 5.83 -2.76 -15.00
C ALA A 174 6.74 -3.96 -14.66
N GLY A 175 6.20 -5.20 -14.67
CA GLY A 175 6.96 -6.44 -14.48
C GLY A 175 6.98 -6.97 -13.04
N PHE A 176 6.18 -6.46 -12.12
CA PHE A 176 5.98 -7.03 -10.79
C PHE A 176 5.20 -8.34 -10.86
N GLU A 177 5.55 -9.29 -10.00
CA GLU A 177 5.01 -10.66 -10.00
C GLU A 177 4.26 -11.03 -8.71
N VAL A 178 4.32 -10.19 -7.69
CA VAL A 178 3.56 -10.31 -6.44
C VAL A 178 2.97 -8.94 -6.10
N LEU A 179 1.70 -8.89 -5.75
CA LEU A 179 1.02 -7.67 -5.30
C LEU A 179 0.67 -7.77 -3.81
N GLU A 180 0.73 -6.66 -3.10
CA GLU A 180 0.30 -6.54 -1.71
C GLU A 180 -0.60 -5.31 -1.54
N ILE A 181 -1.77 -5.48 -0.93
CA ILE A 181 -2.64 -4.37 -0.52
C ILE A 181 -2.18 -3.89 0.86
N HIS A 182 -1.86 -2.62 0.98
CA HIS A 182 -1.49 -2.02 2.26
C HIS A 182 -2.73 -1.63 3.06
N ALA A 183 -3.13 -2.47 4.00
CA ALA A 183 -4.26 -2.27 4.91
C ALA A 183 -3.83 -2.16 6.39
N ALA A 184 -2.66 -1.56 6.64
CA ALA A 184 -2.02 -1.46 7.95
C ALA A 184 -1.63 -0.03 8.32
N HIS A 185 -1.03 0.15 9.49
CA HIS A 185 -0.28 1.33 9.97
C HIS A 185 -1.09 2.63 10.02
N GLY A 186 -2.41 2.57 10.14
CA GLY A 186 -3.27 3.76 10.21
C GLY A 186 -3.43 4.50 8.88
N TYR A 187 -3.00 3.91 7.75
CA TYR A 187 -3.24 4.43 6.41
C TYR A 187 -4.70 4.24 5.99
N LEU A 188 -5.08 4.60 4.77
CA LEU A 188 -6.48 4.73 4.40
C LEU A 188 -7.29 3.46 4.70
N LEU A 189 -6.88 2.30 4.21
CA LEU A 189 -7.64 1.06 4.40
C LEU A 189 -7.69 0.63 5.86
N HIS A 190 -6.58 0.76 6.61
CA HIS A 190 -6.61 0.54 8.06
C HIS A 190 -7.57 1.51 8.75
N SER A 191 -7.62 2.77 8.32
CA SER A 191 -8.53 3.74 8.94
C SER A 191 -10.01 3.41 8.72
N PHE A 192 -10.34 2.65 7.65
CA PHE A 192 -11.69 2.07 7.49
C PHE A 192 -11.92 0.90 8.44
N LEU A 193 -10.91 0.05 8.67
CA LEU A 193 -11.00 -1.11 9.56
C LEU A 193 -11.16 -0.72 11.03
N SER A 194 -10.39 0.27 11.49
CA SER A 194 -10.34 0.68 12.90
C SER A 194 -11.59 1.45 13.33
N PRO A 195 -12.27 1.02 14.42
CA PRO A 195 -13.43 1.73 14.96
C PRO A 195 -13.09 3.08 15.58
N ILE A 196 -11.79 3.37 15.82
CA ILE A 196 -11.34 4.68 16.32
C ILE A 196 -11.47 5.74 15.23
N SER A 197 -11.06 5.41 14.01
CA SER A 197 -11.02 6.33 12.86
C SER A 197 -12.24 6.25 11.96
N ASN A 198 -13.01 5.16 12.03
CA ASN A 198 -14.22 4.96 11.25
C ASN A 198 -15.47 5.14 12.13
N LYS A 199 -16.13 6.28 12.01
CA LYS A 199 -17.39 6.59 12.69
C LYS A 199 -18.57 6.67 11.72
N ARG A 200 -18.45 6.01 10.56
CA ARG A 200 -19.53 5.97 9.55
C ARG A 200 -20.74 5.20 10.07
N LYS A 201 -21.91 5.59 9.54
CA LYS A 201 -23.20 4.94 9.84
C LYS A 201 -23.83 4.30 8.60
N ASP A 202 -23.07 4.22 7.50
CA ASP A 202 -23.47 3.53 6.27
C ASP A 202 -22.83 2.14 6.16
N GLU A 203 -22.96 1.49 5.01
CA GLU A 203 -22.45 0.15 4.74
C GLU A 203 -20.91 -0.01 4.82
N TYR A 204 -20.17 1.07 5.08
CA TYR A 204 -18.71 1.08 5.27
C TYR A 204 -18.30 1.35 6.72
N GLY A 205 -19.23 1.33 7.68
CA GLY A 205 -18.98 1.59 9.10
C GLY A 205 -19.84 0.76 10.04
N GLY A 206 -19.59 0.84 11.34
CA GLY A 206 -20.30 0.06 12.35
C GLY A 206 -19.63 -1.27 12.66
N ASP A 207 -20.26 -2.40 12.32
CA ASP A 207 -19.70 -3.73 12.52
C ASP A 207 -18.46 -4.01 11.67
N ILE A 208 -17.79 -5.13 11.95
CA ILE A 208 -16.52 -5.47 11.32
C ILE A 208 -16.70 -5.77 9.83
N GLU A 209 -17.78 -6.41 9.42
CA GLU A 209 -18.09 -6.74 8.04
C GLU A 209 -18.21 -5.46 7.20
N ASN A 210 -18.88 -4.44 7.74
CA ASN A 210 -19.01 -3.15 7.08
C ASN A 210 -17.68 -2.40 7.04
N ARG A 211 -16.91 -2.40 8.14
CA ARG A 211 -15.58 -1.76 8.16
C ARG A 211 -14.59 -2.43 7.22
N ALA A 212 -14.68 -3.75 7.04
CA ALA A 212 -13.84 -4.52 6.12
C ALA A 212 -14.27 -4.38 4.65
N ARG A 213 -15.51 -3.96 4.38
CA ARG A 213 -16.13 -3.96 3.04
C ARG A 213 -15.27 -3.28 1.97
N LEU A 214 -14.65 -2.14 2.26
CA LEU A 214 -13.81 -1.46 1.27
C LEU A 214 -12.58 -2.29 0.90
N LEU A 215 -11.90 -2.87 1.89
CA LEU A 215 -10.72 -3.72 1.65
C LEU A 215 -11.09 -4.94 0.80
N ILE A 216 -12.17 -5.64 1.18
CA ILE A 216 -12.65 -6.82 0.45
C ILE A 216 -13.05 -6.45 -0.97
N LYS A 217 -13.80 -5.36 -1.17
CA LYS A 217 -14.19 -4.89 -2.50
C LYS A 217 -12.97 -4.58 -3.40
N ILE A 218 -11.92 -3.98 -2.84
CA ILE A 218 -10.66 -3.74 -3.56
C ILE A 218 -9.99 -5.06 -3.93
N ALA A 219 -9.86 -5.99 -2.96
CA ALA A 219 -9.23 -7.28 -3.18
C ALA A 219 -9.96 -8.11 -4.25
N GLU A 220 -11.29 -8.18 -4.18
CA GLU A 220 -12.14 -8.86 -5.17
C GLU A 220 -12.00 -8.22 -6.55
N GLU A 221 -12.03 -6.89 -6.64
CA GLU A 221 -11.95 -6.20 -7.93
C GLU A 221 -10.56 -6.36 -8.55
N ILE A 222 -9.49 -6.27 -7.77
CA ILE A 222 -8.14 -6.59 -8.24
C ILE A 222 -8.10 -8.05 -8.71
N ARG A 223 -8.60 -9.00 -7.91
CA ARG A 223 -8.53 -10.43 -8.22
C ARG A 223 -9.25 -10.79 -9.54
N LYS A 224 -10.38 -10.13 -9.85
CA LYS A 224 -11.13 -10.30 -11.09
C LYS A 224 -10.35 -9.85 -12.33
N ASN A 225 -9.48 -8.86 -12.17
CA ASN A 225 -8.81 -8.17 -13.29
C ASN A 225 -7.36 -8.62 -13.50
N ILE A 226 -6.72 -9.33 -12.56
CA ILE A 226 -5.33 -9.78 -12.70
C ILE A 226 -5.26 -11.29 -12.99
N PRO A 227 -4.18 -11.78 -13.63
CA PRO A 227 -4.00 -13.22 -13.88
C PRO A 227 -4.08 -14.03 -12.60
N VAL A 228 -4.72 -15.22 -12.66
CA VAL A 228 -4.85 -16.12 -11.51
C VAL A 228 -3.49 -16.56 -10.94
N SER A 229 -2.46 -16.55 -11.77
CA SER A 229 -1.09 -16.91 -11.39
C SER A 229 -0.39 -15.90 -10.48
N ILE A 230 -0.86 -14.64 -10.44
CA ILE A 230 -0.26 -13.57 -9.63
C ILE A 230 -0.77 -13.66 -8.19
N PRO A 231 0.10 -13.84 -7.18
CA PRO A 231 -0.28 -13.74 -5.78
C PRO A 231 -0.73 -12.32 -5.42
N LEU A 232 -1.81 -12.22 -4.64
CA LEU A 232 -2.30 -10.99 -4.05
C LEU A 232 -2.25 -11.14 -2.53
N PHE A 233 -1.41 -10.37 -1.86
CA PHE A 233 -1.25 -10.34 -0.41
C PHE A 233 -2.02 -9.17 0.18
N CYS A 234 -2.33 -9.26 1.47
CA CYS A 234 -2.85 -8.16 2.25
C CYS A 234 -2.01 -8.00 3.51
N ARG A 235 -1.46 -6.79 3.71
CA ARG A 235 -0.76 -6.43 4.95
C ARG A 235 -1.71 -5.72 5.89
N ILE A 236 -1.91 -6.28 7.09
CA ILE A 236 -2.74 -5.72 8.16
C ILE A 236 -1.90 -5.38 9.40
N SER A 237 -2.35 -4.43 10.20
CA SER A 237 -1.90 -4.32 11.59
C SER A 237 -2.73 -5.28 12.43
N SER A 238 -2.09 -6.09 13.26
CA SER A 238 -2.79 -7.06 14.10
C SER A 238 -3.65 -6.40 15.17
N ILE A 239 -3.20 -5.25 15.68
CA ILE A 239 -3.89 -4.43 16.70
C ILE A 239 -3.59 -2.94 16.51
N ASP A 240 -4.45 -2.06 17.03
CA ASP A 240 -4.19 -0.62 17.14
C ASP A 240 -3.30 -0.27 18.33
N GLY A 241 -3.24 -1.13 19.35
CA GLY A 241 -2.57 -0.87 20.61
C GLY A 241 -3.31 0.14 21.49
N LEU A 242 -4.56 0.46 21.18
CA LEU A 242 -5.42 1.41 21.92
C LEU A 242 -6.71 0.71 22.36
N SER A 243 -7.25 1.14 23.51
CA SER A 243 -8.55 0.67 23.99
C SER A 243 -9.65 1.03 22.98
N ASN A 244 -10.58 0.13 22.77
CA ASN A 244 -11.68 0.27 21.80
C ASN A 244 -11.22 0.45 20.32
N GLY A 245 -9.96 0.11 20.00
CA GLY A 245 -9.42 0.07 18.66
C GLY A 245 -9.55 -1.30 18.01
N TRP A 246 -8.92 -1.44 16.85
CA TRP A 246 -8.75 -2.71 16.16
C TRP A 246 -7.95 -3.67 17.02
N ASN A 247 -8.44 -4.90 17.21
CA ASN A 247 -7.85 -5.89 18.11
C ASN A 247 -7.57 -7.22 17.41
N MET A 248 -6.98 -8.19 18.13
CA MET A 248 -6.60 -9.48 17.57
C MET A 248 -7.82 -10.28 17.07
N ASN A 249 -8.95 -10.22 17.76
CA ASN A 249 -10.17 -10.91 17.33
C ASN A 249 -10.69 -10.33 16.00
N ASP A 250 -10.66 -8.99 15.84
CA ASP A 250 -10.99 -8.33 14.58
C ASP A 250 -10.07 -8.82 13.43
N SER A 251 -8.78 -9.01 13.71
CA SER A 251 -7.81 -9.52 12.73
C SER A 251 -8.11 -10.97 12.31
N VAL A 252 -8.53 -11.81 13.24
CA VAL A 252 -8.95 -13.19 12.95
C VAL A 252 -10.20 -13.19 12.08
N ILE A 253 -11.23 -12.43 12.46
CA ILE A 253 -12.49 -12.32 11.70
C ILE A 253 -12.21 -11.80 10.29
N LEU A 254 -11.40 -10.74 10.15
CA LEU A 254 -11.01 -10.20 8.83
C LEU A 254 -10.35 -11.29 7.97
N SER A 255 -9.43 -12.07 8.54
CA SER A 255 -8.72 -13.13 7.82
C SER A 255 -9.67 -14.24 7.33
N GLU A 256 -10.73 -14.53 8.10
CA GLU A 256 -11.77 -15.47 7.69
C GLU A 256 -12.65 -14.93 6.56
N ILE A 257 -12.99 -13.64 6.60
CA ILE A 257 -13.74 -12.95 5.54
C ILE A 257 -12.92 -12.94 4.26
N ASP A 258 -11.66 -12.51 4.34
CA ASP A 258 -10.74 -12.41 3.19
C ASP A 258 -10.54 -13.77 2.51
N ARG A 259 -10.32 -14.83 3.30
CA ARG A 259 -10.19 -16.20 2.77
C ARG A 259 -11.40 -16.64 1.95
N LYS A 260 -12.62 -16.25 2.33
CA LYS A 260 -13.84 -16.59 1.61
C LYS A 260 -14.02 -15.79 0.33
N SER A 261 -13.43 -14.61 0.24
CA SER A 261 -13.64 -13.65 -0.84
C SER A 261 -12.59 -13.76 -1.96
N VAL A 262 -11.36 -14.19 -1.65
CA VAL A 262 -10.19 -14.04 -2.53
C VAL A 262 -9.48 -15.35 -2.89
N VAL A 263 -9.85 -16.47 -2.25
CA VAL A 263 -9.22 -17.80 -2.50
C VAL A 263 -9.81 -18.53 -3.68
#